data_3e1a6ebe39bf32923d8dab6e0b61f547
#
_entry.id   3e1a6ebe39bf32923d8dab6e0b61f547
#
_cell.length_a   1.000
_cell.length_b   1.000
_cell.length_c   1.000
_cell.angle_alpha   90.00
_cell.angle_beta   90.00
_cell.angle_gamma   90.00
#
_symmetry.space_group_name_H-M   'P 1'
#
loop_
_entity.id
_entity.type
_entity.pdbx_description
1 polymer ?
#
loop_
_entity_poly.entity_id
_entity_poly.type
_entity_poly.pdbx_seq_one_letter_code
_entity_poly.pdbx_strand_id
1 'polypeptide(L)'
;MVKEFGMVAGGTGITPMYQIIKAISNNPSDNTKVTLLYGSVTEEDILLKDELEELSSRNSNLKVIHFLNNPPENWNGETGFITKDKIEQYIAKPTDDVQLLLCGPPPMVSAIKKGANELGFKKAKPVSKLGDQIFVF
;
A
#
# COMPACT_ATOMS: atom_id res chain seq x y z
N MET A 1 -15.00 10.18 7.05
CA MET A 1 -13.58 10.27 7.48
C MET A 1 -12.93 8.90 7.30
N VAL A 2 -11.75 8.88 6.70
CA VAL A 2 -11.03 7.62 6.48
C VAL A 2 -10.47 7.11 7.80
N LYS A 3 -10.73 5.84 8.09
CA LYS A 3 -10.20 5.15 9.28
C LYS A 3 -9.11 4.16 8.96
N GLU A 4 -8.99 3.79 7.69
CA GLU A 4 -8.00 2.82 7.24
C GLU A 4 -7.55 3.13 5.82
N PHE A 5 -6.23 3.13 5.62
CA PHE A 5 -5.63 3.21 4.29
C PHE A 5 -5.10 1.84 3.87
N GLY A 6 -5.51 1.41 2.67
CA GLY A 6 -4.81 0.36 1.96
C GLY A 6 -3.86 1.05 0.98
N MET A 7 -2.59 0.77 1.09
CA MET A 7 -1.58 1.37 0.21
C MET A 7 -0.91 0.32 -0.64
N VAL A 8 -0.75 0.62 -1.93
CA VAL A 8 0.02 -0.23 -2.85
C VAL A 8 1.07 0.63 -3.52
N ALA A 9 2.32 0.30 -3.31
CA ALA A 9 3.46 1.05 -3.84
C ALA A 9 4.40 0.12 -4.62
N GLY A 10 4.99 0.64 -5.69
CA GLY A 10 6.02 -0.03 -6.48
C GLY A 10 7.20 0.89 -6.72
N GLY A 11 8.43 0.41 -6.44
CA GLY A 11 9.64 1.17 -6.66
C GLY A 11 9.62 2.52 -5.95
N THR A 12 9.86 3.60 -6.70
CA THR A 12 9.88 4.97 -6.16
C THR A 12 8.51 5.46 -5.71
N GLY A 13 7.44 4.74 -6.03
CA GLY A 13 6.08 5.05 -5.56
C GLY A 13 5.91 4.98 -4.05
N ILE A 14 6.90 4.47 -3.33
CA ILE A 14 6.88 4.46 -1.86
C ILE A 14 6.96 5.87 -1.25
N THR A 15 7.55 6.84 -1.94
CA THR A 15 7.81 8.16 -1.37
C THR A 15 6.56 8.86 -0.83
N PRO A 16 5.46 9.02 -1.60
CA PRO A 16 4.26 9.65 -1.05
C PRO A 16 3.61 8.81 0.04
N MET A 17 3.69 7.49 -0.05
CA MET A 17 3.15 6.61 1.00
C MET A 17 3.90 6.78 2.31
N TYR A 18 5.23 6.83 2.24
CA TYR A 18 6.07 7.03 3.42
C TYR A 18 5.76 8.33 4.14
N GLN A 19 5.53 9.42 3.39
CA GLN A 19 5.19 10.70 3.97
C GLN A 19 3.88 10.64 4.77
N ILE A 20 2.87 9.97 4.23
CA ILE A 20 1.59 9.80 4.92
C ILE A 20 1.75 8.92 6.16
N ILE A 21 2.46 7.81 6.04
CA ILE A 21 2.72 6.89 7.15
C ILE A 21 3.45 7.61 8.28
N LYS A 22 4.46 8.39 7.94
CA LYS A 22 5.25 9.15 8.91
C LYS A 22 4.39 10.18 9.64
N ALA A 23 3.52 10.88 8.91
CA ALA A 23 2.61 11.87 9.52
C ALA A 23 1.65 11.20 10.51
N ILE A 24 1.08 10.07 10.15
CA ILE A 24 0.19 9.30 11.04
C ILE A 24 0.97 8.81 12.26
N SER A 25 2.16 8.26 12.06
CA SER A 25 2.97 7.68 13.14
C SER A 25 3.46 8.72 14.14
N ASN A 26 3.68 9.96 13.69
CA ASN A 26 4.16 11.04 14.54
C ASN A 26 3.03 11.77 15.28
N ASN A 27 1.78 11.43 15.03
CA ASN A 27 0.64 12.02 15.70
C ASN A 27 0.02 11.00 16.68
N PRO A 28 0.26 11.12 18.00
CA PRO A 28 -0.25 10.15 18.99
C PRO A 28 -1.77 10.05 19.03
N SER A 29 -2.48 11.09 18.55
CA SER A 29 -3.94 11.11 18.52
C SER A 29 -4.51 10.42 17.28
N ASP A 30 -3.67 10.08 16.30
CA ASP A 30 -4.13 9.49 15.05
C ASP A 30 -4.11 7.96 15.15
N ASN A 31 -5.31 7.37 15.10
CA ASN A 31 -5.50 5.91 15.19
C ASN A 31 -5.77 5.28 13.83
N THR A 32 -5.51 6.00 12.73
CA THR A 32 -5.73 5.48 11.38
C THR A 32 -4.88 4.24 11.16
N LYS A 33 -5.52 3.17 10.66
CA LYS A 33 -4.83 1.93 10.32
C LYS A 33 -4.27 2.03 8.92
N VAL A 34 -3.09 1.48 8.71
CA VAL A 34 -2.43 1.44 7.41
C VAL A 34 -1.92 0.04 7.12
N THR A 35 -2.29 -0.49 5.97
CA THR A 35 -1.70 -1.71 5.41
C THR A 35 -1.02 -1.34 4.11
N LEU A 36 0.29 -1.51 4.05
CA LEU A 36 1.10 -1.20 2.87
C LEU A 36 1.55 -2.48 2.19
N LEU A 37 1.17 -2.65 0.94
CA LEU A 37 1.71 -3.69 0.06
C LEU A 37 2.76 -3.03 -0.83
N TYR A 38 4.02 -3.43 -0.68
CA TYR A 38 5.15 -2.76 -1.31
C TYR A 38 5.91 -3.72 -2.21
N GLY A 39 5.86 -3.48 -3.52
CA GLY A 39 6.51 -4.31 -4.53
C GLY A 39 7.88 -3.78 -4.93
N SER A 40 8.86 -4.68 -5.02
CA SER A 40 10.20 -4.41 -5.48
C SER A 40 10.70 -5.59 -6.31
N VAL A 41 11.74 -5.40 -7.12
CA VAL A 41 12.29 -6.49 -7.91
C VAL A 41 13.15 -7.41 -7.04
N THR A 42 14.13 -6.84 -6.35
CA THR A 42 15.01 -7.57 -5.42
C THR A 42 14.98 -6.93 -4.05
N GLU A 43 15.55 -7.61 -3.05
CA GLU A 43 15.61 -7.08 -1.68
C GLU A 43 16.42 -5.77 -1.63
N GLU A 44 17.49 -5.67 -2.40
CA GLU A 44 18.31 -4.46 -2.46
C GLU A 44 17.57 -3.26 -3.07
N ASP A 45 16.54 -3.51 -3.85
CA ASP A 45 15.74 -2.45 -4.47
C ASP A 45 14.71 -1.83 -3.51
N ILE A 46 14.52 -2.40 -2.33
CA ILE A 46 13.54 -1.89 -1.37
C ILE A 46 14.04 -0.56 -0.79
N LEU A 47 13.39 0.53 -1.21
CA LEU A 47 13.70 1.86 -0.70
C LEU A 47 13.06 2.05 0.68
N LEU A 48 13.74 2.78 1.57
CA LEU A 48 13.23 3.14 2.90
C LEU A 48 12.89 1.91 3.77
N LYS A 49 13.54 0.78 3.52
CA LYS A 49 13.24 -0.47 4.23
C LYS A 49 13.41 -0.33 5.73
N ASP A 50 14.56 0.20 6.17
CA ASP A 50 14.85 0.34 7.59
C ASP A 50 13.92 1.34 8.27
N GLU A 51 13.60 2.44 7.59
CA GLU A 51 12.68 3.46 8.08
C GLU A 51 11.27 2.89 8.26
N LEU A 52 10.81 2.09 7.29
CA LEU A 52 9.50 1.44 7.37
C LEU A 52 9.45 0.40 8.49
N GLU A 53 10.51 -0.38 8.65
CA GLU A 53 10.60 -1.37 9.73
C GLU A 53 10.55 -0.69 11.09
N GLU A 54 11.26 0.43 11.27
CA GLU A 54 11.23 1.19 12.51
C GLU A 54 9.82 1.71 12.80
N LEU A 55 9.16 2.33 11.82
CA LEU A 55 7.81 2.84 12.02
C LEU A 55 6.83 1.72 12.35
N SER A 56 6.93 0.58 11.67
CA SER A 56 6.08 -0.58 11.93
C SER A 56 6.31 -1.15 13.33
N SER A 57 7.55 -1.15 13.82
CA SER A 57 7.86 -1.65 15.17
C SER A 57 7.29 -0.76 16.27
N ARG A 58 7.14 0.54 16.01
CA ARG A 58 6.61 1.51 16.98
C ARG A 58 5.09 1.67 16.93
N ASN A 59 4.44 1.24 15.83
CA ASN A 59 3.03 1.50 15.61
C ASN A 59 2.29 0.22 15.27
N SER A 60 1.48 -0.26 16.19
CA SER A 60 0.71 -1.50 16.01
C SER A 60 -0.36 -1.39 14.91
N ASN A 61 -0.73 -0.17 14.52
CA ASN A 61 -1.71 0.08 13.45
C ASN A 61 -1.08 0.20 12.06
N LEU A 62 0.24 0.02 11.93
CA LEU A 62 0.94 -0.03 10.65
C LEU A 62 1.38 -1.46 10.34
N LYS A 63 0.98 -1.98 9.19
CA LYS A 63 1.40 -3.28 8.69
C LYS A 63 2.02 -3.10 7.31
N VAL A 64 3.24 -3.63 7.14
CA VAL A 64 3.98 -3.55 5.87
C VAL A 64 4.23 -4.96 5.36
N ILE A 65 3.80 -5.24 4.14
CA ILE A 65 4.03 -6.52 3.46
C ILE A 65 4.88 -6.26 2.21
N HIS A 66 6.06 -6.85 2.17
CA HIS A 66 6.96 -6.73 1.03
C HIS A 66 6.73 -7.84 0.00
N PHE A 67 6.71 -7.46 -1.28
CA PHE A 67 6.60 -8.37 -2.42
C PHE A 67 7.88 -8.25 -3.25
N LEU A 68 8.53 -9.36 -3.54
CA LEU A 68 9.72 -9.40 -4.40
C LEU A 68 9.47 -10.27 -5.62
N ASN A 69 9.82 -9.75 -6.81
CA ASN A 69 9.74 -10.54 -8.04
C ASN A 69 10.86 -11.58 -8.09
N ASN A 70 12.06 -11.21 -7.61
CA ASN A 70 13.23 -12.08 -7.57
C ASN A 70 13.72 -12.19 -6.11
N PRO A 71 13.05 -12.99 -5.27
CA PRO A 71 13.44 -13.09 -3.87
C PRO A 71 14.73 -13.87 -3.69
N PRO A 72 15.52 -13.54 -2.64
CA PRO A 72 16.68 -14.35 -2.26
C PRO A 72 16.22 -15.66 -1.60
N GLU A 73 17.15 -16.60 -1.42
CA GLU A 73 16.89 -17.78 -0.60
C GLU A 73 16.48 -17.35 0.80
N ASN A 74 15.58 -18.08 1.43
CA ASN A 74 15.07 -17.81 2.78
C ASN A 74 14.29 -16.50 2.89
N TRP A 75 13.73 -16.00 1.79
CA TRP A 75 12.86 -14.83 1.84
C TRP A 75 11.55 -15.16 2.58
N ASN A 76 11.21 -14.35 3.58
CA ASN A 76 10.04 -14.55 4.43
C ASN A 76 8.81 -13.75 4.00
N GLY A 77 8.95 -12.85 3.03
CA GLY A 77 7.86 -12.04 2.51
C GLY A 77 7.12 -12.71 1.37
N GLU A 78 6.25 -11.95 0.72
CA GLU A 78 5.51 -12.39 -0.45
C GLU A 78 6.39 -12.38 -1.70
N THR A 79 5.99 -13.14 -2.71
CA THR A 79 6.72 -13.21 -3.98
C THR A 79 5.80 -12.88 -5.15
N GLY A 80 6.39 -12.37 -6.22
CA GLY A 80 5.66 -12.04 -7.43
C GLY A 80 4.99 -10.67 -7.39
N PHE A 81 4.04 -10.47 -8.28
CA PHE A 81 3.31 -9.20 -8.38
C PHE A 81 2.21 -9.12 -7.34
N ILE A 82 1.84 -7.89 -6.98
CA ILE A 82 0.69 -7.63 -6.11
C ILE A 82 -0.56 -7.83 -6.96
N THR A 83 -1.37 -8.81 -6.59
CA THR A 83 -2.57 -9.21 -7.33
C THR A 83 -3.84 -8.86 -6.56
N LYS A 84 -4.98 -8.98 -7.25
CA LYS A 84 -6.30 -8.86 -6.64
C LYS A 84 -6.45 -9.74 -5.40
N ASP A 85 -5.98 -10.99 -5.48
CA ASP A 85 -6.08 -11.93 -4.35
C ASP A 85 -5.30 -11.45 -3.14
N LYS A 86 -4.15 -10.81 -3.35
CA LYS A 86 -3.34 -10.27 -2.28
C LYS A 86 -3.96 -9.02 -1.67
N ILE A 87 -4.60 -8.19 -2.47
CA ILE A 87 -5.37 -7.05 -1.96
C ILE A 87 -6.50 -7.56 -1.06
N GLU A 88 -7.23 -8.56 -1.51
CA GLU A 88 -8.32 -9.15 -0.73
C GLU A 88 -7.81 -9.79 0.58
N GLN A 89 -6.63 -10.41 0.54
CA GLN A 89 -6.03 -11.07 1.70
C GLN A 89 -5.60 -10.07 2.78
N TYR A 90 -5.00 -8.94 2.40
CA TYR A 90 -4.33 -8.05 3.33
C TYR A 90 -5.05 -6.74 3.60
N ILE A 91 -5.77 -6.21 2.62
CA ILE A 91 -6.43 -4.91 2.74
C ILE A 91 -7.90 -5.12 3.12
N ALA A 92 -8.40 -4.25 3.99
CA ALA A 92 -9.79 -4.31 4.44
C ALA A 92 -10.76 -4.23 3.25
N LYS A 93 -11.93 -4.84 3.42
CA LYS A 93 -13.00 -4.76 2.42
C LYS A 93 -13.41 -3.31 2.20
N PRO A 94 -13.83 -2.96 0.97
CA PRO A 94 -14.22 -1.59 0.68
C PRO A 94 -15.44 -1.16 1.50
N THR A 95 -15.27 -0.07 2.23
CA THR A 95 -16.33 0.62 2.97
C THR A 95 -16.05 2.12 2.85
N ASP A 96 -16.97 2.96 3.32
CA ASP A 96 -16.77 4.41 3.28
C ASP A 96 -15.60 4.88 4.16
N ASP A 97 -15.14 4.02 5.08
CA ASP A 97 -14.04 4.32 5.98
C ASP A 97 -12.67 3.87 5.44
N VAL A 98 -12.63 3.18 4.31
CA VAL A 98 -11.40 2.63 3.71
C VAL A 98 -11.09 3.36 2.41
N GLN A 99 -9.86 3.88 2.31
CA GLN A 99 -9.34 4.47 1.07
C GLN A 99 -8.13 3.69 0.59
N LEU A 100 -8.08 3.44 -0.72
CA LEU A 100 -6.96 2.76 -1.36
C LEU A 100 -6.07 3.80 -2.04
N LEU A 101 -4.79 3.81 -1.70
CA LEU A 101 -3.79 4.72 -2.26
C LEU A 101 -2.82 3.92 -3.13
N LEU A 102 -2.61 4.36 -4.36
CA LEU A 102 -1.77 3.68 -5.35
C LEU A 102 -0.67 4.61 -5.87
N CYS A 103 0.54 4.10 -5.98
CA CYS A 103 1.63 4.78 -6.67
C CYS A 103 2.68 3.78 -7.16
N GLY A 104 2.99 3.82 -8.44
CA GLY A 104 3.97 2.92 -9.03
C GLY A 104 3.95 2.97 -10.54
N PRO A 105 4.63 2.03 -11.21
CA PRO A 105 4.62 1.96 -12.69
C PRO A 105 3.19 1.84 -13.23
N PRO A 106 2.89 2.50 -14.36
CA PRO A 106 1.54 2.48 -14.94
C PRO A 106 0.92 1.10 -15.14
N PRO A 107 1.64 0.07 -15.61
CA PRO A 107 1.05 -1.27 -15.73
C PRO A 107 0.60 -1.85 -14.40
N MET A 108 1.37 -1.63 -13.33
CA MET A 108 1.00 -2.08 -11.98
C MET A 108 -0.26 -1.36 -11.51
N VAL A 109 -0.28 -0.04 -11.63
CA VAL A 109 -1.43 0.78 -11.20
C VAL A 109 -2.69 0.36 -11.95
N SER A 110 -2.61 0.14 -13.29
CA SER A 110 -3.75 -0.30 -14.08
C SER A 110 -4.30 -1.65 -13.61
N ALA A 111 -3.42 -2.61 -13.36
CA ALA A 111 -3.82 -3.93 -12.89
C ALA A 111 -4.48 -3.87 -11.50
N ILE A 112 -3.91 -3.06 -10.60
CA ILE A 112 -4.44 -2.89 -9.24
C ILE A 112 -5.81 -2.20 -9.27
N LYS A 113 -5.98 -1.16 -10.09
CA LYS A 113 -7.27 -0.47 -10.22
C LYS A 113 -8.36 -1.43 -10.69
N LYS A 114 -8.06 -2.27 -11.69
CA LYS A 114 -9.00 -3.27 -12.19
C LYS A 114 -9.36 -4.28 -11.10
N GLY A 115 -8.35 -4.83 -10.43
CA GLY A 115 -8.57 -5.82 -9.37
C GLY A 115 -9.36 -5.25 -8.20
N ALA A 116 -9.04 -4.04 -7.78
CA ALA A 116 -9.75 -3.37 -6.69
C ALA A 116 -11.22 -3.11 -7.06
N ASN A 117 -11.47 -2.67 -8.29
CA ASN A 117 -12.85 -2.45 -8.75
C ASN A 117 -13.65 -3.76 -8.72
N GLU A 118 -13.05 -4.87 -9.11
CA GLU A 118 -13.68 -6.19 -9.03
C GLU A 118 -13.98 -6.62 -7.60
N LEU A 119 -13.19 -6.14 -6.63
CA LEU A 119 -13.41 -6.42 -5.20
C LEU A 119 -14.47 -5.51 -4.57
N GLY A 120 -14.96 -4.52 -5.31
CA GLY A 120 -16.02 -3.61 -4.84
C GLY A 120 -15.56 -2.19 -4.51
N PHE A 121 -14.29 -1.86 -4.67
CA PHE A 121 -13.84 -0.47 -4.57
C PHE A 121 -14.42 0.33 -5.74
N LYS A 122 -14.86 1.56 -5.46
CA LYS A 122 -15.41 2.43 -6.49
C LYS A 122 -14.35 2.71 -7.54
N LYS A 123 -14.75 2.68 -8.81
CA LYS A 123 -13.85 2.86 -9.94
C LYS A 123 -13.05 4.16 -9.81
N ALA A 124 -11.74 4.07 -10.02
CA ALA A 124 -10.86 5.23 -10.02
C ALA A 124 -11.19 6.16 -11.18
N LYS A 125 -11.20 7.46 -10.92
CA LYS A 125 -11.42 8.49 -11.93
C LYS A 125 -10.12 8.80 -12.67
N PRO A 126 -10.16 9.34 -13.89
CA PRO A 126 -8.96 9.73 -14.63
C PRO A 126 -8.07 10.69 -13.85
N VAL A 127 -8.67 11.62 -13.10
CA VAL A 127 -7.95 12.51 -12.19
C VAL A 127 -8.44 12.22 -10.77
N SER A 128 -7.53 11.76 -9.91
CA SER A 128 -7.88 11.42 -8.54
C SER A 128 -8.08 12.67 -7.68
N LYS A 129 -9.09 12.60 -6.80
CA LYS A 129 -9.40 13.63 -5.81
C LYS A 129 -9.33 13.02 -4.42
N LEU A 130 -9.04 13.84 -3.41
CA LEU A 130 -8.85 13.36 -2.03
C LEU A 130 -10.02 12.56 -1.47
N GLY A 131 -11.25 12.80 -1.93
CA GLY A 131 -12.41 12.05 -1.47
C GLY A 131 -12.65 10.73 -2.22
N ASP A 132 -11.88 10.41 -3.24
CA ASP A 132 -12.08 9.20 -4.03
C ASP A 132 -11.67 7.97 -3.22
N GLN A 133 -12.41 6.87 -3.37
CA GLN A 133 -12.09 5.62 -2.69
C GLN A 133 -10.78 5.01 -3.17
N ILE A 134 -10.44 5.21 -4.43
CA ILE A 134 -9.12 4.86 -4.99
C ILE A 134 -8.44 6.16 -5.39
N PHE A 135 -7.32 6.48 -4.75
CA PHE A 135 -6.52 7.66 -5.07
C PHE A 135 -5.19 7.22 -5.67
N VAL A 136 -4.88 7.74 -6.85
CA VAL A 136 -3.64 7.46 -7.57
C VAL A 136 -2.76 8.71 -7.54
N PHE A 137 -1.56 8.56 -7.01
CA PHE A 137 -0.56 9.64 -7.01
C PHE A 137 0.07 9.81 -8.38
#